data_d4387691af57203bf051304f72c76803
#
_entry.id   d4387691af57203bf051304f72c76803
#
_cell.length_a   1.000
_cell.length_b   1.000
_cell.length_c   1.000
_cell.angle_alpha   90.00
_cell.angle_beta   90.00
_cell.angle_gamma   90.00
#
_symmetry.space_group_name_H-M   'P 1'
#
loop_
_entity.id
_entity.type
_entity.pdbx_description
1 polymer ?
#
loop_
_entity_poly.entity_id
_entity_poly.type
_entity_poly.pdbx_seq_one_letter_code
_entity_poly.pdbx_strand_id
1 'polypeptide(L)'
;MNDYLPDDSKSTISLDIMKDEFEGGIPNARVMVSNITIPEALEIKDKLLNIDGVQDVTWLDDVVNITEPIETLDRETVQDYYKDEAALFTVTVDQNKRIEAVNEIRNLIGDDNAMAGSVVNTVVATEATSKEVSKIILFIIPICLIVLAITTTSWFEPILFMLTIGVAIMLNQGTNLLFWEISFVTNAAGNVLQLAVSMDYAIFLLHKFTEFRLQGLEPEEAMVQASVKSVGSIFSSGITTVIGFAALILMRFKIGPDMGIVMAKAIALSLVTVIILLPVLTMYCYKIIDKTEHKLLIPKFDKFANCVRKIMIPLVIIFLIVMVPSYLAQTKNTFDYGSSKIFDESTKLGSDTKIIEDTFGKSNSLVIMVPKGDFATEKELSNELKEIEQVSF
;
A
#
# COMPACT_ATOMS: atom_id res chain seq x y z
N MET A 1 6.24 8.27 2.37
CA MET A 1 5.02 8.76 3.05
C MET A 1 4.76 10.24 2.80
N ASN A 2 5.78 11.05 2.66
CA ASN A 2 5.63 12.49 2.36
C ASN A 2 4.88 12.75 1.03
N ASP A 3 4.97 11.83 0.07
CA ASP A 3 4.30 11.92 -1.24
C ASP A 3 2.77 11.91 -1.17
N TYR A 4 2.20 11.50 -0.03
CA TYR A 4 0.75 11.48 0.17
C TYR A 4 0.20 12.68 0.94
N LEU A 5 1.08 13.57 1.40
CA LEU A 5 0.64 14.78 2.11
C LEU A 5 -0.01 15.77 1.13
N PRO A 6 -0.98 16.58 1.60
CA PRO A 6 -1.54 17.67 0.82
C PRO A 6 -0.47 18.67 0.39
N ASP A 7 -0.59 19.24 -0.82
CA ASP A 7 0.35 20.27 -1.32
C ASP A 7 0.34 21.53 -0.45
N ASP A 8 -0.79 21.83 0.18
CA ASP A 8 -0.97 22.98 1.07
C ASP A 8 -0.55 22.73 2.53
N SER A 9 -0.01 21.56 2.85
CA SER A 9 0.53 21.32 4.19
C SER A 9 1.84 22.08 4.40
N LYS A 10 2.03 22.62 5.62
CA LYS A 10 3.24 23.41 5.94
C LYS A 10 4.52 22.58 5.72
N SER A 11 4.48 21.28 6.03
CA SER A 11 5.63 20.39 5.83
C SER A 11 5.94 20.16 4.34
N THR A 12 4.93 20.06 3.46
CA THR A 12 5.14 19.92 2.01
C THR A 12 5.72 21.22 1.44
N ILE A 13 5.14 22.36 1.81
CA ILE A 13 5.65 23.69 1.38
C ILE A 13 7.10 23.88 1.84
N SER A 14 7.42 23.54 3.10
CA SER A 14 8.79 23.63 3.60
C SER A 14 9.74 22.71 2.85
N LEU A 15 9.31 21.50 2.52
CA LEU A 15 10.10 20.54 1.75
C LEU A 15 10.40 21.05 0.34
N ASP A 16 9.43 21.67 -0.31
CA ASP A 16 9.61 22.24 -1.64
C ASP A 16 10.56 23.44 -1.60
N ILE A 17 10.43 24.33 -0.63
CA ILE A 17 11.38 25.44 -0.42
C ILE A 17 12.80 24.90 -0.19
N MET A 18 12.94 23.82 0.64
CA MET A 18 14.25 23.21 0.86
C MET A 18 14.88 22.66 -0.42
N LYS A 19 14.09 22.02 -1.28
CA LYS A 19 14.58 21.48 -2.56
C LYS A 19 15.02 22.60 -3.52
N ASP A 20 14.32 23.73 -3.49
CA ASP A 20 14.59 24.86 -4.39
C ASP A 20 15.79 25.72 -3.93
N GLU A 21 15.96 25.87 -2.60
CA GLU A 21 16.96 26.79 -2.03
C GLU A 21 18.28 26.09 -1.63
N PHE A 22 18.28 24.78 -1.44
CA PHE A 22 19.46 24.02 -1.00
C PHE A 22 19.86 22.95 -2.01
N GLU A 23 21.10 23.04 -2.48
CA GLU A 23 21.74 21.99 -3.27
C GLU A 23 22.11 20.80 -2.37
N GLY A 24 21.97 19.55 -2.88
CA GLY A 24 22.35 18.34 -2.16
C GLY A 24 21.19 17.51 -1.61
N GLY A 25 19.97 18.07 -1.58
CA GLY A 25 18.77 17.35 -1.14
C GLY A 25 18.71 17.12 0.37
N ILE A 26 17.73 16.31 0.81
CA ILE A 26 17.51 15.97 2.21
C ILE A 26 17.95 14.53 2.46
N PRO A 27 18.79 14.27 3.46
CA PRO A 27 19.17 12.91 3.80
C PRO A 27 17.94 12.05 4.09
N ASN A 28 17.87 10.89 3.45
CA ASN A 28 16.70 10.02 3.50
C ASN A 28 17.03 8.54 3.72
N ALA A 29 18.34 8.21 3.83
CA ALA A 29 18.82 6.91 4.22
C ALA A 29 19.96 7.01 5.24
N ARG A 30 20.05 6.03 6.13
CA ARG A 30 21.16 5.78 7.05
C ARG A 30 21.74 4.41 6.72
N VAL A 31 23.04 4.35 6.51
CA VAL A 31 23.78 3.14 6.15
C VAL A 31 24.84 2.89 7.19
N MET A 32 24.77 1.77 7.89
CA MET A 32 25.71 1.38 8.92
C MET A 32 26.55 0.20 8.42
N VAL A 33 27.86 0.34 8.51
CA VAL A 33 28.83 -0.72 8.20
C VAL A 33 29.64 -1.01 9.46
N SER A 34 29.62 -2.28 9.89
CA SER A 34 30.27 -2.76 11.11
C SER A 34 31.64 -3.39 10.81
N ASN A 35 32.50 -3.48 11.84
CA ASN A 35 33.84 -4.04 11.76
C ASN A 35 34.69 -3.37 10.66
N ILE A 36 34.69 -2.05 10.65
CA ILE A 36 35.35 -1.24 9.63
C ILE A 36 36.27 -0.21 10.27
N THR A 37 37.45 -0.01 9.67
CA THR A 37 38.37 1.05 10.05
C THR A 37 38.01 2.37 9.34
N ILE A 38 38.54 3.49 9.85
CA ILE A 38 38.31 4.81 9.25
C ILE A 38 38.76 4.90 7.78
N PRO A 39 39.95 4.41 7.40
CA PRO A 39 40.33 4.41 5.98
C PRO A 39 39.37 3.58 5.09
N GLU A 40 38.92 2.43 5.57
CA GLU A 40 37.96 1.59 4.86
C GLU A 40 36.57 2.27 4.76
N ALA A 41 36.17 3.01 5.80
CA ALA A 41 34.94 3.78 5.78
C ALA A 41 34.95 4.89 4.72
N LEU A 42 36.09 5.56 4.52
CA LEU A 42 36.27 6.52 3.43
C LEU A 42 36.13 5.86 2.07
N GLU A 43 36.70 4.66 1.88
CA GLU A 43 36.52 3.91 0.62
C GLU A 43 35.06 3.52 0.38
N ILE A 44 34.32 3.18 1.45
CA ILE A 44 32.88 2.89 1.33
C ILE A 44 32.11 4.15 0.98
N LYS A 45 32.43 5.30 1.59
CA LYS A 45 31.83 6.60 1.26
C LYS A 45 32.01 6.92 -0.23
N ASP A 46 33.23 6.77 -0.75
CA ASP A 46 33.52 6.99 -2.17
C ASP A 46 32.72 6.04 -3.07
N LYS A 47 32.58 4.77 -2.69
CA LYS A 47 31.78 3.79 -3.42
C LYS A 47 30.29 4.14 -3.41
N LEU A 48 29.75 4.60 -2.25
CA LEU A 48 28.37 5.04 -2.13
C LEU A 48 28.08 6.26 -3.02
N LEU A 49 28.97 7.25 -3.05
CA LEU A 49 28.85 8.44 -3.90
C LEU A 49 28.84 8.10 -5.42
N ASN A 50 29.48 7.00 -5.82
CA ASN A 50 29.52 6.57 -7.21
C ASN A 50 28.28 5.75 -7.65
N ILE A 51 27.34 5.46 -6.75
CA ILE A 51 26.10 4.76 -7.08
C ILE A 51 25.15 5.73 -7.81
N ASP A 52 24.63 5.29 -8.96
CA ASP A 52 23.66 6.09 -9.70
C ASP A 52 22.35 6.30 -8.88
N GLY A 53 21.98 7.55 -8.68
CA GLY A 53 20.85 7.93 -7.83
C GLY A 53 21.23 8.30 -6.38
N VAL A 54 22.49 8.15 -5.97
CA VAL A 54 23.01 8.76 -4.73
C VAL A 54 23.46 10.19 -5.06
N GLN A 55 22.90 11.16 -4.36
CA GLN A 55 23.20 12.59 -4.56
C GLN A 55 24.27 13.12 -3.61
N ASP A 56 24.25 12.63 -2.37
CA ASP A 56 25.18 13.02 -1.32
C ASP A 56 25.37 11.92 -0.28
N VAL A 57 26.57 11.89 0.34
CA VAL A 57 26.91 10.99 1.44
C VAL A 57 27.70 11.77 2.47
N THR A 58 27.11 12.02 3.62
CA THR A 58 27.74 12.70 4.75
C THR A 58 28.26 11.67 5.74
N TRP A 59 29.52 11.86 6.17
CA TRP A 59 30.15 11.06 7.22
C TRP A 59 31.09 11.93 8.08
N LEU A 60 31.83 11.31 8.97
CA LEU A 60 32.71 11.96 9.95
C LEU A 60 33.68 12.98 9.34
N ASP A 61 34.24 12.72 8.16
CA ASP A 61 35.19 13.59 7.46
C ASP A 61 34.60 14.91 6.96
N ASP A 62 33.26 15.00 6.83
CA ASP A 62 32.59 16.25 6.47
C ASP A 62 32.36 17.17 7.65
N VAL A 63 32.44 16.63 8.89
CA VAL A 63 32.10 17.35 10.12
C VAL A 63 33.34 17.69 10.92
N VAL A 64 34.35 16.81 10.92
CA VAL A 64 35.61 17.01 11.68
C VAL A 64 36.83 16.76 10.80
N ASN A 65 37.97 17.30 11.17
CA ASN A 65 39.23 17.07 10.50
C ASN A 65 39.81 15.70 10.90
N ILE A 66 39.55 14.66 10.16
CA ILE A 66 39.98 13.26 10.42
C ILE A 66 41.51 13.05 10.25
N THR A 67 42.29 14.09 9.87
CA THR A 67 43.76 14.02 9.87
C THR A 67 44.34 14.21 11.27
N GLU A 68 43.54 14.68 12.21
CA GLU A 68 43.88 14.75 13.61
C GLU A 68 43.59 13.43 14.33
N PRO A 69 44.37 13.08 15.39
CA PRO A 69 44.06 11.89 16.18
C PRO A 69 42.64 11.95 16.75
N ILE A 70 41.87 10.86 16.59
CA ILE A 70 40.45 10.80 16.98
C ILE A 70 40.26 11.13 18.47
N GLU A 71 41.24 10.78 19.29
CA GLU A 71 41.22 11.04 20.74
C GLU A 71 41.24 12.55 21.07
N THR A 72 41.61 13.40 20.10
CA THR A 72 41.67 14.85 20.24
C THR A 72 40.41 15.55 19.73
N LEU A 73 39.56 14.82 19.00
CA LEU A 73 38.30 15.32 18.47
C LEU A 73 37.18 15.27 19.51
N ASP A 74 36.15 16.05 19.31
CA ASP A 74 34.96 16.00 20.16
C ASP A 74 34.33 14.60 20.12
N ARG A 75 34.29 13.97 21.29
CA ARG A 75 33.87 12.57 21.43
C ARG A 75 32.42 12.36 21.08
N GLU A 76 31.56 13.33 21.35
CA GLU A 76 30.14 13.24 21.04
C GLU A 76 29.94 13.24 19.52
N THR A 77 30.54 14.20 18.83
CA THR A 77 30.51 14.28 17.36
C THR A 77 31.08 13.02 16.69
N VAL A 78 32.19 12.49 17.21
CA VAL A 78 32.75 11.24 16.65
C VAL A 78 31.81 10.08 16.85
N GLN A 79 31.17 9.93 18.01
CA GLN A 79 30.28 8.83 18.31
C GLN A 79 28.97 8.85 17.51
N ASP A 80 28.58 9.98 16.93
CA ASP A 80 27.42 10.08 16.05
C ASP A 80 27.65 9.45 14.68
N TYR A 81 28.90 9.37 14.23
CA TYR A 81 29.27 8.84 12.91
C TYR A 81 30.15 7.58 12.96
N TYR A 82 30.92 7.39 14.04
CA TYR A 82 31.81 6.26 14.20
C TYR A 82 31.87 5.80 15.65
N LYS A 83 31.41 4.61 15.94
CA LYS A 83 31.30 4.04 17.28
C LYS A 83 31.43 2.52 17.24
N ASP A 84 32.22 1.95 18.16
CA ASP A 84 32.41 0.49 18.31
C ASP A 84 32.79 -0.21 16.98
N GLU A 85 33.75 0.37 16.24
CA GLU A 85 34.18 -0.08 14.91
C GLU A 85 33.05 -0.14 13.87
N ALA A 86 31.98 0.62 14.06
CA ALA A 86 30.90 0.79 13.11
C ALA A 86 30.87 2.23 12.59
N ALA A 87 30.75 2.39 11.29
CA ALA A 87 30.55 3.67 10.61
C ALA A 87 29.10 3.86 10.22
N LEU A 88 28.53 5.03 10.47
CA LEU A 88 27.20 5.43 10.08
C LEU A 88 27.24 6.53 9.04
N PHE A 89 26.85 6.20 7.82
CA PHE A 89 26.72 7.15 6.72
C PHE A 89 25.29 7.66 6.62
N THR A 90 25.16 8.97 6.42
CA THR A 90 23.90 9.62 6.12
C THR A 90 23.85 9.88 4.62
N VAL A 91 22.90 9.25 3.92
CA VAL A 91 22.85 9.21 2.46
C VAL A 91 21.61 9.91 1.94
N THR A 92 21.80 10.72 0.90
CA THR A 92 20.71 11.34 0.13
C THR A 92 20.52 10.60 -1.19
N VAL A 93 19.36 9.98 -1.35
CA VAL A 93 18.98 9.22 -2.54
C VAL A 93 17.90 9.94 -3.32
N ASP A 94 18.06 10.03 -4.65
CA ASP A 94 17.06 10.59 -5.56
C ASP A 94 15.79 9.75 -5.58
N GLN A 95 14.65 10.39 -5.41
CA GLN A 95 13.34 9.73 -5.40
C GLN A 95 13.03 9.00 -6.71
N ASN A 96 13.51 9.51 -7.85
CA ASN A 96 13.24 8.91 -9.16
C ASN A 96 14.05 7.62 -9.40
N LYS A 97 15.23 7.48 -8.77
CA LYS A 97 16.14 6.34 -8.87
C LYS A 97 16.21 5.49 -7.61
N ARG A 98 15.29 5.72 -6.66
CA ARG A 98 15.34 5.13 -5.32
C ARG A 98 15.43 3.60 -5.29
N ILE A 99 14.74 2.89 -6.20
CA ILE A 99 14.73 1.42 -6.20
C ILE A 99 16.11 0.88 -6.59
N GLU A 100 16.69 1.41 -7.66
CA GLU A 100 18.00 0.99 -8.16
C GLU A 100 19.10 1.35 -7.15
N ALA A 101 19.13 2.59 -6.68
CA ALA A 101 20.12 3.08 -5.72
C ALA A 101 20.07 2.29 -4.39
N VAL A 102 18.89 2.07 -3.79
CA VAL A 102 18.77 1.31 -2.54
C VAL A 102 19.22 -0.12 -2.70
N ASN A 103 18.91 -0.76 -3.84
CA ASN A 103 19.36 -2.12 -4.12
C ASN A 103 20.89 -2.19 -4.37
N GLU A 104 21.46 -1.21 -5.05
CA GLU A 104 22.92 -1.14 -5.24
C GLU A 104 23.65 -0.86 -3.91
N ILE A 105 23.13 0.02 -3.06
CA ILE A 105 23.64 0.23 -1.71
C ILE A 105 23.62 -1.09 -0.92
N ARG A 106 22.51 -1.83 -0.95
CA ARG A 106 22.40 -3.13 -0.27
C ARG A 106 23.42 -4.13 -0.80
N ASN A 107 23.61 -4.20 -2.11
CA ASN A 107 24.60 -5.08 -2.72
C ASN A 107 26.05 -4.70 -2.33
N LEU A 108 26.34 -3.40 -2.18
CA LEU A 108 27.64 -2.91 -1.79
C LEU A 108 27.97 -3.26 -0.33
N ILE A 109 27.03 -3.03 0.59
CA ILE A 109 27.25 -3.23 2.03
C ILE A 109 27.03 -4.69 2.46
N GLY A 110 26.27 -5.49 1.69
CA GLY A 110 25.90 -6.87 2.03
C GLY A 110 24.80 -6.97 3.10
N ASP A 111 24.41 -8.21 3.40
CA ASP A 111 23.32 -8.50 4.35
C ASP A 111 23.75 -8.44 5.82
N ASP A 112 25.05 -8.47 6.10
CA ASP A 112 25.59 -8.40 7.46
C ASP A 112 25.58 -6.96 8.03
N ASN A 113 25.41 -5.97 7.14
CA ASN A 113 25.34 -4.57 7.50
C ASN A 113 23.90 -4.05 7.47
N ALA A 114 23.68 -2.87 8.06
CA ALA A 114 22.34 -2.35 8.28
C ALA A 114 22.06 -1.09 7.45
N MET A 115 20.84 -0.93 6.97
CA MET A 115 20.38 0.30 6.36
C MET A 115 18.92 0.59 6.71
N ALA A 116 18.61 1.86 6.98
CA ALA A 116 17.30 2.34 7.36
C ALA A 116 17.04 3.73 6.77
N GLY A 117 15.83 4.23 6.91
CA GLY A 117 15.46 5.58 6.47
C GLY A 117 14.22 5.58 5.59
N SER A 118 13.69 6.76 5.30
CA SER A 118 12.40 6.91 4.62
C SER A 118 12.40 6.34 3.20
N VAL A 119 13.49 6.51 2.46
CA VAL A 119 13.62 5.96 1.10
C VAL A 119 13.74 4.44 1.13
N VAL A 120 14.50 3.88 2.07
CA VAL A 120 14.66 2.43 2.24
C VAL A 120 13.32 1.80 2.60
N ASN A 121 12.60 2.40 3.56
CA ASN A 121 11.27 1.95 3.95
C ASN A 121 10.30 1.92 2.76
N THR A 122 10.33 2.95 1.90
CA THR A 122 9.48 3.03 0.73
C THR A 122 9.81 1.96 -0.31
N VAL A 123 11.10 1.73 -0.59
CA VAL A 123 11.54 0.72 -1.55
C VAL A 123 11.17 -0.68 -1.06
N VAL A 124 11.53 -1.01 0.19
CA VAL A 124 11.21 -2.33 0.78
C VAL A 124 9.70 -2.55 0.85
N ALA A 125 8.90 -1.52 1.21
CA ALA A 125 7.44 -1.62 1.21
C ALA A 125 6.89 -1.89 -0.20
N THR A 126 7.41 -1.22 -1.22
CA THR A 126 6.98 -1.40 -2.61
C THR A 126 7.29 -2.81 -3.11
N GLU A 127 8.51 -3.30 -2.87
CA GLU A 127 8.92 -4.65 -3.28
C GLU A 127 8.19 -5.75 -2.50
N ALA A 128 8.09 -5.59 -1.17
CA ALA A 128 7.35 -6.53 -0.33
C ALA A 128 5.88 -6.61 -0.75
N THR A 129 5.23 -5.47 -0.98
CA THR A 129 3.84 -5.41 -1.43
C THR A 129 3.65 -6.12 -2.76
N SER A 130 4.56 -5.92 -3.73
CA SER A 130 4.49 -6.61 -5.03
C SER A 130 4.59 -8.14 -4.90
N LYS A 131 5.51 -8.62 -4.05
CA LYS A 131 5.66 -10.05 -3.76
C LYS A 131 4.46 -10.63 -2.99
N GLU A 132 3.96 -9.89 -2.01
CA GLU A 132 2.81 -10.31 -1.20
C GLU A 132 1.52 -10.34 -2.01
N VAL A 133 1.27 -9.34 -2.87
CA VAL A 133 0.11 -9.33 -3.76
C VAL A 133 0.10 -10.56 -4.66
N SER A 134 1.26 -10.95 -5.21
CA SER A 134 1.37 -12.15 -6.03
C SER A 134 1.02 -13.43 -5.23
N LYS A 135 1.45 -13.52 -3.98
CA LYS A 135 1.07 -14.63 -3.08
C LYS A 135 -0.42 -14.59 -2.73
N ILE A 136 -0.96 -13.42 -2.39
CA ILE A 136 -2.37 -13.23 -2.07
C ILE A 136 -3.25 -13.68 -3.25
N ILE A 137 -2.91 -13.28 -4.48
CA ILE A 137 -3.63 -13.69 -5.69
C ILE A 137 -3.62 -15.21 -5.84
N LEU A 138 -2.49 -15.87 -5.57
CA LEU A 138 -2.37 -17.32 -5.62
C LEU A 138 -3.32 -18.04 -4.65
N PHE A 139 -3.61 -17.46 -3.48
CA PHE A 139 -4.56 -18.01 -2.50
C PHE A 139 -6.00 -17.57 -2.76
N ILE A 140 -6.22 -16.34 -3.20
CA ILE A 140 -7.57 -15.81 -3.42
C ILE A 140 -8.25 -16.52 -4.60
N ILE A 141 -7.55 -16.79 -5.70
CA ILE A 141 -8.14 -17.47 -6.86
C ILE A 141 -8.75 -18.82 -6.51
N PRO A 142 -8.06 -19.77 -5.84
CA PRO A 142 -8.67 -21.01 -5.39
C PRO A 142 -9.86 -20.81 -4.44
N ILE A 143 -9.77 -19.88 -3.51
CA ILE A 143 -10.87 -19.59 -2.58
C ILE A 143 -12.09 -19.08 -3.36
N CYS A 144 -11.91 -18.15 -4.28
CA CYS A 144 -12.98 -17.65 -5.14
C CYS A 144 -13.60 -18.78 -5.98
N LEU A 145 -12.78 -19.64 -6.58
CA LEU A 145 -13.26 -20.79 -7.33
C LEU A 145 -14.09 -21.75 -6.46
N ILE A 146 -13.67 -22.02 -5.24
CA ILE A 146 -14.41 -22.86 -4.29
C ILE A 146 -15.76 -22.22 -3.93
N VAL A 147 -15.75 -20.93 -3.58
CA VAL A 147 -16.97 -20.18 -3.24
C VAL A 147 -17.93 -20.18 -4.44
N LEU A 148 -17.41 -19.88 -5.63
CA LEU A 148 -18.20 -19.91 -6.86
C LEU A 148 -18.75 -21.31 -7.17
N ALA A 149 -17.95 -22.36 -7.04
CA ALA A 149 -18.41 -23.75 -7.25
C ALA A 149 -19.50 -24.17 -6.27
N ILE A 150 -19.48 -23.66 -5.04
CA ILE A 150 -20.51 -23.92 -4.03
C ILE A 150 -21.81 -23.15 -4.35
N THR A 151 -21.67 -21.92 -4.87
CA THR A 151 -22.81 -21.01 -5.10
C THR A 151 -23.47 -21.17 -6.47
N THR A 152 -22.77 -21.73 -7.45
CA THR A 152 -23.27 -21.93 -8.82
C THR A 152 -23.87 -23.35 -8.98
N THR A 153 -24.48 -23.58 -10.14
CA THR A 153 -25.12 -24.84 -10.51
C THR A 153 -24.36 -25.64 -11.55
N SER A 154 -23.22 -25.14 -12.02
CA SER A 154 -22.35 -25.81 -12.99
C SER A 154 -20.87 -25.62 -12.62
N TRP A 155 -20.08 -26.68 -12.76
CA TRP A 155 -18.62 -26.62 -12.55
C TRP A 155 -17.89 -25.71 -13.55
N PHE A 156 -18.53 -25.35 -14.66
CA PHE A 156 -17.94 -24.47 -15.67
C PHE A 156 -18.21 -22.98 -15.43
N GLU A 157 -19.30 -22.64 -14.75
CA GLU A 157 -19.64 -21.24 -14.42
C GLU A 157 -18.53 -20.48 -13.70
N PRO A 158 -17.83 -21.04 -12.66
CA PRO A 158 -16.70 -20.39 -12.02
C PRO A 158 -15.58 -19.97 -12.99
N ILE A 159 -15.34 -20.79 -14.02
CA ILE A 159 -14.32 -20.48 -15.05
C ILE A 159 -14.74 -19.28 -15.88
N LEU A 160 -16.01 -19.20 -16.29
CA LEU A 160 -16.55 -18.04 -17.01
C LEU A 160 -16.46 -16.76 -16.20
N PHE A 161 -16.75 -16.85 -14.90
CA PHE A 161 -16.58 -15.70 -13.99
C PHE A 161 -15.15 -15.22 -13.94
N MET A 162 -14.23 -16.13 -13.66
CA MET A 162 -12.80 -15.77 -13.56
C MET A 162 -12.28 -15.19 -14.87
N LEU A 163 -12.72 -15.70 -16.01
CA LEU A 163 -12.34 -15.17 -17.32
C LEU A 163 -12.90 -13.75 -17.53
N THR A 164 -14.18 -13.53 -17.21
CA THR A 164 -14.82 -12.22 -17.35
C THR A 164 -14.17 -11.17 -16.44
N ILE A 165 -13.93 -11.52 -15.19
CA ILE A 165 -13.29 -10.62 -14.21
C ILE A 165 -11.82 -10.43 -14.57
N GLY A 166 -11.13 -11.47 -15.04
CA GLY A 166 -9.76 -11.38 -15.54
C GLY A 166 -9.60 -10.34 -16.65
N VAL A 167 -10.53 -10.34 -17.61
CA VAL A 167 -10.58 -9.31 -18.66
C VAL A 167 -10.81 -7.92 -18.07
N ALA A 168 -11.72 -7.77 -17.09
CA ALA A 168 -11.95 -6.49 -16.42
C ALA A 168 -10.70 -5.97 -15.69
N ILE A 169 -9.97 -6.85 -14.99
CA ILE A 169 -8.72 -6.51 -14.33
C ILE A 169 -7.65 -6.09 -15.34
N MET A 170 -7.49 -6.84 -16.44
CA MET A 170 -6.55 -6.48 -17.50
C MET A 170 -6.86 -5.13 -18.13
N LEU A 171 -8.14 -4.82 -18.38
CA LEU A 171 -8.57 -3.51 -18.86
C LEU A 171 -8.28 -2.40 -17.85
N ASN A 172 -8.51 -2.67 -16.56
CA ASN A 172 -8.19 -1.71 -15.51
C ASN A 172 -6.69 -1.44 -15.44
N GLN A 173 -5.84 -2.47 -15.44
CA GLN A 173 -4.39 -2.33 -15.42
C GLN A 173 -3.86 -1.63 -16.68
N GLY A 174 -4.34 -2.02 -17.86
CA GLY A 174 -3.92 -1.38 -19.10
C GLY A 174 -4.29 0.11 -19.17
N THR A 175 -5.47 0.48 -18.66
CA THR A 175 -5.90 1.88 -18.62
C THR A 175 -5.25 2.70 -17.49
N ASN A 176 -4.52 2.06 -16.57
CA ASN A 176 -3.70 2.75 -15.58
C ASN A 176 -2.56 3.56 -16.22
N LEU A 177 -2.11 3.20 -17.43
CA LEU A 177 -1.16 4.00 -18.21
C LEU A 177 -1.65 5.44 -18.52
N LEU A 178 -2.95 5.71 -18.40
CA LEU A 178 -3.51 7.06 -18.54
C LEU A 178 -3.21 7.95 -17.31
N PHE A 179 -2.79 7.35 -16.20
CA PHE A 179 -2.38 8.04 -14.98
C PHE A 179 -0.88 7.90 -14.83
N TRP A 180 -0.17 9.00 -14.71
CA TRP A 180 1.31 9.04 -14.72
C TRP A 180 1.94 8.25 -13.58
N GLU A 181 1.32 8.32 -12.38
CA GLU A 181 1.78 7.62 -11.19
C GLU A 181 0.59 7.04 -10.44
N ILE A 182 0.73 5.80 -10.02
CA ILE A 182 -0.25 5.12 -9.16
C ILE A 182 0.48 4.57 -7.94
N SER A 183 -0.05 4.86 -6.76
CA SER A 183 0.47 4.33 -5.51
C SER A 183 0.55 2.79 -5.55
N PHE A 184 1.65 2.24 -4.99
CA PHE A 184 1.76 0.79 -4.80
C PHE A 184 0.61 0.23 -3.96
N VAL A 185 0.10 0.98 -2.99
CA VAL A 185 -1.07 0.62 -2.17
C VAL A 185 -2.32 0.51 -3.03
N THR A 186 -2.56 1.50 -3.90
CA THR A 186 -3.70 1.50 -4.83
C THR A 186 -3.62 0.34 -5.82
N ASN A 187 -2.45 0.08 -6.38
CA ASN A 187 -2.24 -1.02 -7.30
C ASN A 187 -2.47 -2.39 -6.62
N ALA A 188 -1.96 -2.55 -5.39
CA ALA A 188 -2.14 -3.78 -4.61
C ALA A 188 -3.60 -4.03 -4.24
N ALA A 189 -4.27 -3.02 -3.65
CA ALA A 189 -5.65 -3.12 -3.22
C ALA A 189 -6.61 -3.21 -4.41
N GLY A 190 -6.31 -2.54 -5.53
CA GLY A 190 -7.17 -2.43 -6.70
C GLY A 190 -7.55 -3.76 -7.28
N ASN A 191 -6.59 -4.62 -7.52
CA ASN A 191 -6.84 -5.93 -8.13
C ASN A 191 -7.67 -6.85 -7.23
N VAL A 192 -7.37 -6.86 -5.94
CA VAL A 192 -8.05 -7.71 -4.95
C VAL A 192 -9.50 -7.24 -4.74
N LEU A 193 -9.70 -5.94 -4.56
CA LEU A 193 -11.04 -5.38 -4.38
C LEU A 193 -11.88 -5.47 -5.65
N GLN A 194 -11.29 -5.25 -6.83
CA GLN A 194 -11.98 -5.43 -8.10
C GLN A 194 -12.47 -6.87 -8.25
N LEU A 195 -11.62 -7.87 -7.96
CA LEU A 195 -12.02 -9.27 -8.00
C LEU A 195 -13.19 -9.55 -7.06
N ALA A 196 -13.09 -9.13 -5.80
CA ALA A 196 -14.10 -9.40 -4.78
C ALA A 196 -15.46 -8.76 -5.09
N VAL A 197 -15.47 -7.48 -5.46
CA VAL A 197 -16.72 -6.74 -5.72
C VAL A 197 -17.38 -7.17 -7.03
N SER A 198 -16.56 -7.48 -8.05
CA SER A 198 -17.11 -7.85 -9.38
C SER A 198 -17.76 -9.22 -9.40
N MET A 199 -17.37 -10.10 -8.47
CA MET A 199 -17.91 -11.45 -8.38
C MET A 199 -19.42 -11.44 -8.12
N ASP A 200 -19.90 -10.58 -7.24
CA ASP A 200 -21.31 -10.50 -6.87
C ASP A 200 -22.21 -10.14 -8.06
N TYR A 201 -21.74 -9.26 -8.94
CA TYR A 201 -22.49 -8.86 -10.14
C TYR A 201 -22.63 -10.02 -11.13
N ALA A 202 -21.56 -10.78 -11.29
CA ALA A 202 -21.56 -11.93 -12.19
C ALA A 202 -22.44 -13.08 -11.66
N ILE A 203 -22.35 -13.40 -10.36
CA ILE A 203 -23.20 -14.40 -9.70
C ILE A 203 -24.68 -14.05 -9.88
N PHE A 204 -25.04 -12.77 -9.67
CA PHE A 204 -26.44 -12.34 -9.76
C PHE A 204 -27.03 -12.55 -11.17
N LEU A 205 -26.26 -12.23 -12.22
CA LEU A 205 -26.70 -12.41 -13.61
C LEU A 205 -26.90 -13.89 -13.95
N LEU A 206 -25.93 -14.76 -13.64
CA LEU A 206 -26.04 -16.17 -13.98
C LEU A 206 -27.05 -16.91 -13.10
N HIS A 207 -27.24 -16.51 -11.86
CA HIS A 207 -28.35 -17.03 -11.05
C HIS A 207 -29.71 -16.76 -11.71
N LYS A 208 -29.91 -15.56 -12.28
CA LYS A 208 -31.13 -15.23 -13.02
C LYS A 208 -31.22 -16.02 -14.30
N PHE A 209 -30.12 -16.23 -15.01
CA PHE A 209 -30.09 -17.09 -16.18
C PHE A 209 -30.53 -18.53 -15.85
N THR A 210 -29.93 -19.13 -14.80
CA THR A 210 -30.31 -20.48 -14.35
C THR A 210 -31.76 -20.54 -13.88
N GLU A 211 -32.28 -19.52 -13.21
CA GLU A 211 -33.68 -19.45 -12.78
C GLU A 211 -34.63 -19.52 -13.99
N PHE A 212 -34.36 -18.76 -15.05
CA PHE A 212 -35.18 -18.80 -16.30
C PHE A 212 -35.02 -20.09 -17.09
N ARG A 213 -33.81 -20.68 -17.08
CA ARG A 213 -33.60 -22.04 -17.68
C ARG A 213 -34.43 -23.10 -16.96
N LEU A 214 -34.50 -23.05 -15.62
CA LEU A 214 -35.35 -23.98 -14.84
C LEU A 214 -36.86 -23.79 -15.08
N GLN A 215 -37.28 -22.62 -15.56
CA GLN A 215 -38.66 -22.35 -15.96
C GLN A 215 -38.96 -22.89 -17.38
N GLY A 216 -37.97 -23.47 -18.06
CA GLY A 216 -38.10 -24.10 -19.35
C GLY A 216 -37.88 -23.16 -20.54
N LEU A 217 -37.33 -21.96 -20.34
CA LEU A 217 -37.01 -21.08 -21.46
C LEU A 217 -35.79 -21.60 -22.24
N GLU A 218 -35.78 -21.35 -23.53
CA GLU A 218 -34.62 -21.60 -24.38
C GLU A 218 -33.41 -20.72 -23.94
N PRO A 219 -32.17 -21.16 -24.16
CA PRO A 219 -30.98 -20.47 -23.66
C PRO A 219 -30.92 -18.99 -24.04
N GLU A 220 -31.24 -18.66 -25.30
CA GLU A 220 -31.20 -17.27 -25.77
C GLU A 220 -32.26 -16.40 -25.07
N GLU A 221 -33.48 -16.90 -24.97
CA GLU A 221 -34.57 -16.19 -24.30
C GLU A 221 -34.32 -16.06 -22.80
N ALA A 222 -33.81 -17.12 -22.15
CA ALA A 222 -33.44 -17.12 -20.76
C ALA A 222 -32.36 -16.06 -20.46
N MET A 223 -31.34 -15.92 -21.34
CA MET A 223 -30.29 -14.91 -21.16
C MET A 223 -30.81 -13.50 -21.37
N VAL A 224 -31.66 -13.26 -22.33
CA VAL A 224 -32.31 -11.96 -22.57
C VAL A 224 -33.14 -11.56 -21.33
N GLN A 225 -33.97 -12.46 -20.82
CA GLN A 225 -34.78 -12.21 -19.64
C GLN A 225 -33.93 -11.99 -18.38
N ALA A 226 -32.89 -12.80 -18.21
CA ALA A 226 -31.93 -12.65 -17.12
C ALA A 226 -31.23 -11.26 -17.15
N SER A 227 -30.77 -10.86 -18.34
CA SER A 227 -30.13 -9.56 -18.54
C SER A 227 -31.09 -8.41 -18.22
N VAL A 228 -32.29 -8.42 -18.75
CA VAL A 228 -33.30 -7.38 -18.50
C VAL A 228 -33.63 -7.27 -17.02
N LYS A 229 -33.75 -8.40 -16.31
CA LYS A 229 -34.09 -8.40 -14.87
C LYS A 229 -32.90 -8.06 -13.98
N SER A 230 -31.67 -8.36 -14.41
CA SER A 230 -30.45 -8.20 -13.60
C SER A 230 -29.80 -6.84 -13.77
N VAL A 231 -29.77 -6.29 -15.01
CA VAL A 231 -29.00 -5.08 -15.33
C VAL A 231 -29.38 -3.91 -14.41
N GLY A 232 -30.67 -3.69 -14.14
CA GLY A 232 -31.10 -2.62 -13.26
C GLY A 232 -30.53 -2.72 -11.85
N SER A 233 -30.56 -3.93 -11.26
CA SER A 233 -30.02 -4.16 -9.91
C SER A 233 -28.50 -4.11 -9.87
N ILE A 234 -27.82 -4.72 -10.84
CA ILE A 234 -26.37 -4.71 -10.97
C ILE A 234 -25.86 -3.28 -11.17
N PHE A 235 -26.50 -2.53 -12.06
CA PHE A 235 -26.13 -1.15 -12.35
C PHE A 235 -26.33 -0.24 -11.12
N SER A 236 -27.49 -0.35 -10.44
CA SER A 236 -27.75 0.43 -9.23
C SER A 236 -26.75 0.15 -8.11
N SER A 237 -26.47 -1.12 -7.83
CA SER A 237 -25.46 -1.53 -6.83
C SER A 237 -24.07 -1.08 -7.24
N GLY A 238 -23.69 -1.30 -8.48
CA GLY A 238 -22.38 -0.94 -8.99
C GLY A 238 -22.13 0.56 -9.03
N ILE A 239 -23.11 1.36 -9.45
CA ILE A 239 -22.99 2.82 -9.41
C ILE A 239 -22.83 3.33 -7.97
N THR A 240 -23.55 2.76 -7.02
CA THR A 240 -23.38 3.13 -5.60
C THR A 240 -21.93 2.87 -5.16
N THR A 241 -21.33 1.77 -5.57
CA THR A 241 -19.93 1.44 -5.28
C THR A 241 -18.97 2.40 -5.99
N VAL A 242 -19.23 2.71 -7.26
CA VAL A 242 -18.44 3.70 -8.02
C VAL A 242 -18.47 5.07 -7.35
N ILE A 243 -19.65 5.55 -6.94
CA ILE A 243 -19.81 6.83 -6.23
C ILE A 243 -19.10 6.78 -4.88
N GLY A 244 -19.17 5.66 -4.16
CA GLY A 244 -18.46 5.48 -2.90
C GLY A 244 -16.94 5.62 -3.04
N PHE A 245 -16.35 5.01 -4.07
CA PHE A 245 -14.92 5.21 -4.36
C PHE A 245 -14.64 6.62 -4.91
N ALA A 246 -15.49 7.15 -5.78
CA ALA A 246 -15.34 8.50 -6.30
C ALA A 246 -15.37 9.57 -5.19
N ALA A 247 -16.08 9.33 -4.09
CA ALA A 247 -16.07 10.24 -2.94
C ALA A 247 -14.68 10.39 -2.30
N LEU A 248 -13.80 9.39 -2.42
CA LEU A 248 -12.41 9.47 -1.95
C LEU A 248 -11.61 10.54 -2.71
N ILE A 249 -12.02 10.91 -3.92
CA ILE A 249 -11.37 11.97 -4.72
C ILE A 249 -11.44 13.33 -3.99
N LEU A 250 -12.43 13.51 -3.12
CA LEU A 250 -12.59 14.73 -2.33
C LEU A 250 -11.66 14.80 -1.10
N MET A 251 -10.91 13.73 -0.83
CA MET A 251 -9.95 13.73 0.27
C MET A 251 -8.76 14.65 -0.05
N ARG A 252 -8.27 15.36 0.97
CA ARG A 252 -7.07 16.22 0.86
C ARG A 252 -5.77 15.39 0.83
N PHE A 253 -5.77 14.21 1.42
CA PHE A 253 -4.66 13.26 1.37
C PHE A 253 -4.58 12.64 -0.03
N LYS A 254 -3.44 12.76 -0.71
CA LYS A 254 -3.25 12.34 -2.12
C LYS A 254 -3.57 10.85 -2.38
N ILE A 255 -3.42 9.99 -1.36
CA ILE A 255 -3.80 8.58 -1.48
C ILE A 255 -5.31 8.40 -1.73
N GLY A 256 -6.15 9.31 -1.22
CA GLY A 256 -7.60 9.27 -1.42
C GLY A 256 -8.00 9.45 -2.89
N PRO A 257 -7.63 10.55 -3.55
CA PRO A 257 -7.86 10.73 -4.99
C PRO A 257 -7.29 9.61 -5.84
N ASP A 258 -6.07 9.15 -5.56
CA ASP A 258 -5.43 8.05 -6.29
C ASP A 258 -6.26 6.76 -6.20
N MET A 259 -6.56 6.30 -5.00
CA MET A 259 -7.44 5.14 -4.79
C MET A 259 -8.84 5.35 -5.37
N GLY A 260 -9.40 6.55 -5.17
CA GLY A 260 -10.75 6.90 -5.60
C GLY A 260 -10.93 6.74 -7.11
N ILE A 261 -10.04 7.31 -7.90
CA ILE A 261 -10.09 7.26 -9.36
C ILE A 261 -9.88 5.83 -9.88
N VAL A 262 -8.83 5.16 -9.41
CA VAL A 262 -8.47 3.82 -9.90
C VAL A 262 -9.55 2.80 -9.54
N MET A 263 -10.10 2.86 -8.32
CA MET A 263 -11.14 1.94 -7.88
C MET A 263 -12.49 2.22 -8.54
N ALA A 264 -12.90 3.48 -8.65
CA ALA A 264 -14.15 3.84 -9.35
C ALA A 264 -14.11 3.35 -10.81
N LYS A 265 -12.97 3.57 -11.50
CA LYS A 265 -12.73 3.07 -12.85
C LYS A 265 -12.76 1.55 -12.91
N ALA A 266 -12.10 0.86 -11.96
CA ALA A 266 -12.04 -0.60 -11.89
C ALA A 266 -13.45 -1.21 -11.80
N ILE A 267 -14.31 -0.68 -10.93
CA ILE A 267 -15.68 -1.15 -10.77
C ILE A 267 -16.53 -0.81 -12.00
N ALA A 268 -16.38 0.38 -12.58
CA ALA A 268 -17.08 0.74 -13.82
C ALA A 268 -16.73 -0.21 -14.97
N LEU A 269 -15.44 -0.54 -15.16
CA LEU A 269 -15.00 -1.51 -16.16
C LEU A 269 -15.54 -2.92 -15.87
N SER A 270 -15.61 -3.31 -14.60
CA SER A 270 -16.20 -4.59 -14.20
C SER A 270 -17.70 -4.67 -14.51
N LEU A 271 -18.44 -3.59 -14.27
CA LEU A 271 -19.86 -3.53 -14.64
C LEU A 271 -20.06 -3.71 -16.14
N VAL A 272 -19.28 -2.99 -16.94
CA VAL A 272 -19.34 -3.09 -18.41
C VAL A 272 -19.02 -4.52 -18.86
N THR A 273 -17.96 -5.13 -18.35
CA THR A 273 -17.57 -6.50 -18.70
C THR A 273 -18.61 -7.53 -18.26
N VAL A 274 -19.14 -7.41 -17.06
CA VAL A 274 -20.19 -8.34 -16.59
C VAL A 274 -21.47 -8.21 -17.39
N ILE A 275 -21.90 -6.99 -17.71
CA ILE A 275 -23.16 -6.78 -18.46
C ILE A 275 -23.04 -7.17 -19.94
N ILE A 276 -21.87 -6.99 -20.55
CA ILE A 276 -21.68 -7.22 -22.00
C ILE A 276 -20.98 -8.56 -22.27
N LEU A 277 -19.82 -8.80 -21.65
CA LEU A 277 -18.99 -9.96 -22.00
C LEU A 277 -19.53 -11.26 -21.41
N LEU A 278 -19.99 -11.23 -20.16
CA LEU A 278 -20.46 -12.44 -19.49
C LEU A 278 -21.66 -13.10 -20.20
N PRO A 279 -22.72 -12.37 -20.61
CA PRO A 279 -23.81 -12.97 -21.40
C PRO A 279 -23.32 -13.62 -22.70
N VAL A 280 -22.44 -12.95 -23.43
CA VAL A 280 -21.89 -13.45 -24.69
C VAL A 280 -21.09 -14.74 -24.44
N LEU A 281 -20.19 -14.75 -23.46
CA LEU A 281 -19.41 -15.95 -23.10
C LEU A 281 -20.34 -17.10 -22.66
N THR A 282 -21.35 -16.79 -21.86
CA THR A 282 -22.33 -17.79 -21.41
C THR A 282 -23.08 -18.41 -22.59
N MET A 283 -23.49 -17.60 -23.56
CA MET A 283 -24.17 -18.09 -24.77
C MET A 283 -23.27 -18.94 -25.67
N TYR A 284 -21.98 -18.63 -25.75
CA TYR A 284 -21.03 -19.50 -26.46
C TYR A 284 -20.81 -20.84 -25.72
N CYS A 285 -20.87 -20.83 -24.39
CA CYS A 285 -20.52 -21.99 -23.57
C CYS A 285 -21.72 -22.70 -22.92
N TYR A 286 -22.98 -22.33 -23.22
CA TYR A 286 -24.16 -22.89 -22.55
C TYR A 286 -24.24 -24.42 -22.62
N LYS A 287 -23.81 -25.04 -23.74
CA LYS A 287 -23.77 -26.51 -23.87
C LYS A 287 -22.79 -27.18 -22.90
N ILE A 288 -21.72 -26.48 -22.55
CA ILE A 288 -20.74 -26.98 -21.57
C ILE A 288 -21.31 -26.79 -20.15
N ILE A 289 -21.98 -25.67 -19.90
CA ILE A 289 -22.68 -25.39 -18.65
C ILE A 289 -23.71 -26.46 -18.37
N ASP A 290 -24.60 -26.75 -19.31
CA ASP A 290 -25.62 -27.80 -19.22
C ASP A 290 -25.02 -29.21 -19.01
N LYS A 291 -23.87 -29.52 -19.64
CA LYS A 291 -23.18 -30.80 -19.50
C LYS A 291 -22.48 -30.94 -18.11
N THR A 292 -22.10 -29.85 -17.52
CA THR A 292 -21.39 -29.83 -16.20
C THR A 292 -22.29 -29.41 -15.05
N GLU A 293 -23.61 -29.44 -15.25
CA GLU A 293 -24.60 -29.11 -14.23
C GLU A 293 -24.50 -30.03 -13.01
N HIS A 294 -24.61 -29.44 -11.83
CA HIS A 294 -24.68 -30.14 -10.56
C HIS A 294 -25.74 -29.52 -9.64
N LYS A 295 -26.15 -30.28 -8.63
CA LYS A 295 -27.09 -29.78 -7.62
C LYS A 295 -26.43 -28.67 -6.81
N LEU A 296 -27.19 -27.62 -6.50
CA LEU A 296 -26.76 -26.59 -5.55
C LEU A 296 -26.24 -27.23 -4.27
N LEU A 297 -24.99 -26.93 -3.92
CA LEU A 297 -24.32 -27.46 -2.71
C LEU A 297 -24.76 -26.70 -1.46
N ILE A 298 -25.35 -25.51 -1.61
CA ILE A 298 -25.85 -24.71 -0.49
C ILE A 298 -27.17 -25.30 0.00
N PRO A 299 -27.27 -25.68 1.29
CA PRO A 299 -28.50 -26.20 1.87
C PRO A 299 -29.56 -25.07 1.95
N LYS A 300 -30.84 -25.45 1.90
CA LYS A 300 -31.95 -24.50 2.14
C LYS A 300 -31.92 -24.01 3.59
N PHE A 301 -31.88 -22.70 3.77
CA PHE A 301 -31.81 -22.07 5.09
C PHE A 301 -33.19 -21.83 5.75
N ASP A 302 -34.21 -22.62 5.41
CA ASP A 302 -35.57 -22.44 5.91
C ASP A 302 -35.64 -22.45 7.45
N LYS A 303 -34.88 -23.34 8.11
CA LYS A 303 -34.82 -23.40 9.57
C LYS A 303 -34.19 -22.15 10.16
N PHE A 304 -33.11 -21.64 9.54
CA PHE A 304 -32.43 -20.42 9.95
C PHE A 304 -33.35 -19.21 9.77
N ALA A 305 -33.98 -19.06 8.58
CA ALA A 305 -34.91 -17.98 8.32
C ALA A 305 -36.08 -17.96 9.33
N ASN A 306 -36.64 -19.13 9.67
CA ASN A 306 -37.68 -19.25 10.68
C ASN A 306 -37.19 -18.92 12.10
N CYS A 307 -35.95 -19.26 12.43
CA CYS A 307 -35.33 -18.88 13.70
C CYS A 307 -35.18 -17.35 13.78
N VAL A 308 -34.56 -16.73 12.74
CA VAL A 308 -34.39 -15.26 12.68
C VAL A 308 -35.74 -14.55 12.79
N ARG A 309 -36.78 -15.03 12.10
CA ARG A 309 -38.13 -14.47 12.19
C ARG A 309 -38.70 -14.50 13.61
N LYS A 310 -38.44 -15.58 14.37
CA LYS A 310 -38.92 -15.72 15.77
C LYS A 310 -38.21 -14.78 16.74
N ILE A 311 -36.91 -14.51 16.50
CA ILE A 311 -36.07 -13.68 17.38
C ILE A 311 -35.83 -12.28 16.82
N MET A 312 -36.60 -11.84 15.82
CA MET A 312 -36.35 -10.58 15.10
C MET A 312 -36.32 -9.37 16.06
N ILE A 313 -37.27 -9.26 16.96
CA ILE A 313 -37.33 -8.12 17.90
C ILE A 313 -36.17 -8.17 18.92
N PRO A 314 -35.91 -9.28 19.64
CA PRO A 314 -34.73 -9.37 20.48
C PRO A 314 -33.42 -9.08 19.74
N LEU A 315 -33.28 -9.54 18.50
CA LEU A 315 -32.09 -9.35 17.70
C LEU A 315 -31.82 -7.86 17.40
N VAL A 316 -32.87 -7.11 17.00
CA VAL A 316 -32.78 -5.65 16.79
C VAL A 316 -32.35 -4.95 18.07
N ILE A 317 -32.94 -5.33 19.23
CA ILE A 317 -32.60 -4.73 20.52
C ILE A 317 -31.13 -5.00 20.87
N ILE A 318 -30.65 -6.21 20.65
CA ILE A 318 -29.23 -6.57 20.89
C ILE A 318 -28.31 -5.69 20.02
N PHE A 319 -28.59 -5.54 18.73
CA PHE A 319 -27.79 -4.70 17.85
C PHE A 319 -27.76 -3.23 18.30
N LEU A 320 -28.90 -2.69 18.73
CA LEU A 320 -28.97 -1.32 19.27
C LEU A 320 -28.15 -1.16 20.56
N ILE A 321 -28.23 -2.17 21.46
CA ILE A 321 -27.43 -2.16 22.70
C ILE A 321 -25.92 -2.25 22.39
N VAL A 322 -25.51 -3.10 21.45
CA VAL A 322 -24.10 -3.28 21.10
C VAL A 322 -23.53 -2.06 20.33
N MET A 323 -24.37 -1.33 19.60
CA MET A 323 -23.96 -0.17 18.83
C MET A 323 -23.30 0.92 19.69
N VAL A 324 -23.86 1.21 20.88
CA VAL A 324 -23.34 2.25 21.78
C VAL A 324 -21.92 1.93 22.30
N PRO A 325 -21.66 0.77 22.91
CA PRO A 325 -20.31 0.43 23.35
C PRO A 325 -19.32 0.31 22.18
N SER A 326 -19.77 -0.15 21.00
CA SER A 326 -18.91 -0.21 19.80
C SER A 326 -18.48 1.18 19.33
N TYR A 327 -19.41 2.15 19.33
CA TYR A 327 -19.08 3.54 19.02
C TYR A 327 -18.10 4.14 20.03
N LEU A 328 -18.31 3.89 21.33
CA LEU A 328 -17.41 4.38 22.38
C LEU A 328 -16.03 3.68 22.32
N ALA A 329 -15.97 2.41 21.94
CA ALA A 329 -14.71 1.71 21.76
C ALA A 329 -13.91 2.26 20.58
N GLN A 330 -14.58 2.66 19.50
CA GLN A 330 -13.93 3.26 18.32
C GLN A 330 -13.15 4.53 18.66
N THR A 331 -13.65 5.35 19.61
CA THR A 331 -12.98 6.60 20.00
C THR A 331 -11.65 6.37 20.75
N LYS A 332 -11.40 5.13 21.21
CA LYS A 332 -10.15 4.74 21.88
C LYS A 332 -9.09 4.19 20.92
N ASN A 333 -9.43 4.01 19.64
CA ASN A 333 -8.46 3.55 18.67
C ASN A 333 -7.42 4.64 18.41
N THR A 334 -6.16 4.28 18.56
CA THR A 334 -5.03 5.11 18.14
C THR A 334 -4.66 4.73 16.72
N PHE A 335 -4.64 5.71 15.83
CA PHE A 335 -4.19 5.51 14.46
C PHE A 335 -2.72 5.92 14.39
N ASP A 336 -1.84 4.95 14.23
CA ASP A 336 -0.40 5.15 14.12
C ASP A 336 0.01 4.97 12.65
N TYR A 337 0.47 6.05 12.03
CA TYR A 337 0.91 6.07 10.63
C TYR A 337 2.43 6.08 10.50
N GLY A 338 3.16 5.83 11.58
CA GLY A 338 4.61 5.80 11.59
C GLY A 338 5.18 4.62 10.79
N SER A 339 6.16 4.89 9.93
CA SER A 339 6.88 3.87 9.18
C SER A 339 7.63 2.88 10.10
N SER A 340 7.96 3.29 11.32
CA SER A 340 8.65 2.47 12.31
C SER A 340 7.88 1.25 12.81
N LYS A 341 6.55 1.21 12.62
CA LYS A 341 5.71 0.07 13.00
C LYS A 341 5.23 -0.80 11.84
N ILE A 342 5.58 -0.41 10.61
CA ILE A 342 5.20 -1.19 9.41
C ILE A 342 6.04 -2.46 9.31
N PHE A 343 7.29 -2.40 9.75
CA PHE A 343 8.22 -3.52 9.67
C PHE A 343 8.59 -4.00 11.08
N ASP A 344 8.24 -5.26 11.37
CA ASP A 344 8.60 -5.95 12.60
C ASP A 344 10.11 -6.30 12.60
N GLU A 345 10.70 -6.43 13.78
CA GLU A 345 12.10 -6.86 13.99
C GLU A 345 12.42 -8.22 13.32
N SER A 346 11.41 -9.03 13.03
CA SER A 346 11.57 -10.28 12.26
C SER A 346 11.88 -10.05 10.78
N THR A 347 11.67 -8.85 10.26
CA THR A 347 12.03 -8.47 8.89
C THR A 347 13.45 -7.90 8.85
N LYS A 348 14.13 -8.03 7.69
CA LYS A 348 15.48 -7.47 7.54
C LYS A 348 15.51 -5.97 7.84
N LEU A 349 14.54 -5.21 7.32
CA LEU A 349 14.48 -3.76 7.56
C LEU A 349 14.21 -3.40 9.02
N GLY A 350 13.30 -4.13 9.69
CA GLY A 350 13.05 -3.91 11.12
C GLY A 350 14.28 -4.24 11.99
N SER A 351 14.97 -5.33 11.68
CA SER A 351 16.24 -5.71 12.32
C SER A 351 17.32 -4.66 12.07
N ASP A 352 17.51 -4.20 10.82
CA ASP A 352 18.47 -3.17 10.47
C ASP A 352 18.22 -1.85 11.21
N THR A 353 16.96 -1.43 11.24
CA THR A 353 16.54 -0.23 11.95
C THR A 353 16.89 -0.33 13.44
N LYS A 354 16.60 -1.48 14.05
CA LYS A 354 16.92 -1.71 15.47
C LYS A 354 18.43 -1.70 15.73
N ILE A 355 19.23 -2.35 14.89
CA ILE A 355 20.70 -2.37 15.03
C ILE A 355 21.25 -0.94 14.98
N ILE A 356 20.79 -0.12 14.04
CA ILE A 356 21.20 1.29 13.93
C ILE A 356 20.75 2.09 15.16
N GLU A 357 19.51 1.88 15.62
CA GLU A 357 18.97 2.58 16.81
C GLU A 357 19.67 2.17 18.10
N ASP A 358 20.03 0.90 18.25
CA ASP A 358 20.73 0.39 19.45
C ASP A 358 22.19 0.89 19.49
N THR A 359 22.84 1.08 18.33
CA THR A 359 24.24 1.52 18.26
C THR A 359 24.39 3.04 18.30
N PHE A 360 23.63 3.76 17.47
CA PHE A 360 23.74 5.21 17.26
C PHE A 360 22.55 6.01 17.80
N GLY A 361 21.60 5.35 18.47
CA GLY A 361 20.41 5.99 19.00
C GLY A 361 19.30 6.21 17.97
N LYS A 362 18.11 6.51 18.52
CA LYS A 362 16.95 6.88 17.69
C LYS A 362 17.15 8.30 17.18
N SER A 363 17.11 8.47 15.87
CA SER A 363 17.16 9.78 15.25
C SER A 363 15.92 10.02 14.41
N ASN A 364 15.14 11.03 14.78
CA ASN A 364 14.14 11.65 13.92
C ASN A 364 14.73 12.98 13.48
N SER A 365 15.38 13.00 12.33
CA SER A 365 15.95 14.24 11.79
C SER A 365 14.84 15.25 11.50
N LEU A 366 14.86 16.38 12.21
CA LEU A 366 13.99 17.52 11.94
C LEU A 366 14.88 18.63 11.37
N VAL A 367 14.49 19.18 10.25
CA VAL A 367 15.20 20.31 9.64
C VAL A 367 14.36 21.56 9.84
N ILE A 368 14.95 22.59 10.40
CA ILE A 368 14.32 23.88 10.63
C ILE A 368 14.95 24.87 9.68
N MET A 369 14.14 25.48 8.82
CA MET A 369 14.58 26.57 7.93
C MET A 369 14.26 27.91 8.58
N VAL A 370 15.25 28.79 8.57
CA VAL A 370 15.13 30.17 9.03
C VAL A 370 15.54 31.13 7.91
N PRO A 371 14.96 32.34 7.83
CA PRO A 371 15.40 33.35 6.86
C PRO A 371 16.87 33.69 7.10
N LYS A 372 17.66 33.78 6.03
CA LYS A 372 19.06 34.16 6.09
C LYS A 372 19.19 35.59 6.62
N GLY A 373 20.02 35.82 7.59
CA GLY A 373 20.39 37.19 7.87
C GLY A 373 20.91 37.57 9.24
N ASP A 374 20.65 36.84 10.32
CA ASP A 374 21.11 37.23 11.64
C ASP A 374 21.64 36.03 12.42
N PHE A 375 22.97 35.83 12.38
CA PHE A 375 23.65 34.76 13.13
C PHE A 375 23.44 34.82 14.63
N ALA A 376 23.16 36.02 15.19
CA ALA A 376 22.89 36.14 16.62
C ALA A 376 21.55 35.53 16.98
N THR A 377 20.51 35.83 16.22
CA THR A 377 19.17 35.28 16.38
C THR A 377 19.13 33.77 16.07
N GLU A 378 19.87 33.32 15.04
CA GLU A 378 20.03 31.88 14.72
C GLU A 378 20.68 31.12 15.89
N LYS A 379 21.71 31.71 16.51
CA LYS A 379 22.36 31.13 17.70
C LYS A 379 21.45 31.10 18.93
N GLU A 380 20.65 32.14 19.12
CA GLU A 380 19.67 32.20 20.23
C GLU A 380 18.60 31.11 20.02
N LEU A 381 18.04 30.96 18.84
CA LEU A 381 17.12 29.89 18.49
C LEU A 381 17.74 28.49 18.70
N SER A 382 18.99 28.30 18.27
CA SER A 382 19.70 27.03 18.48
C SER A 382 19.86 26.71 19.97
N ASN A 383 20.17 27.72 20.81
CA ASN A 383 20.29 27.54 22.25
C ASN A 383 18.93 27.23 22.90
N GLU A 384 17.85 27.91 22.50
CA GLU A 384 16.49 27.61 22.98
C GLU A 384 16.04 26.17 22.61
N LEU A 385 16.37 25.71 21.39
CA LEU A 385 16.08 24.36 20.96
C LEU A 385 16.84 23.30 21.75
N LYS A 386 18.10 23.59 22.15
CA LYS A 386 18.92 22.70 23.03
C LYS A 386 18.37 22.58 24.45
N GLU A 387 17.57 23.52 24.89
CA GLU A 387 16.91 23.45 26.23
C GLU A 387 15.73 22.48 26.23
N ILE A 388 15.27 22.03 25.06
CA ILE A 388 14.19 21.02 24.94
C ILE A 388 14.81 19.64 25.18
N GLU A 389 14.48 19.00 26.30
CA GLU A 389 15.05 17.74 26.81
C GLU A 389 15.06 16.58 25.79
N GLN A 390 14.24 16.67 24.73
CA GLN A 390 14.09 15.62 23.69
C GLN A 390 14.77 15.97 22.36
N VAL A 391 15.46 17.10 22.29
CA VAL A 391 16.15 17.59 21.09
C VAL A 391 17.65 17.45 21.29
N SER A 392 18.31 16.70 20.43
CA SER A 392 19.77 16.64 20.27
C SER A 392 20.16 17.31 18.95
N PHE A 393 21.28 18.05 18.98
CA PHE A 393 21.83 18.77 17.82
C PHE A 393 23.12 18.12 17.35
#